data_59c70d16bc451e6b39628943ef108f3f
#
_entry.id   59c70d16bc451e6b39628943ef108f3f
#
_cell.length_a   1.000
_cell.length_b   1.000
_cell.length_c   1.000
_cell.angle_alpha   90.00
_cell.angle_beta   90.00
_cell.angle_gamma   90.00
#
_symmetry.space_group_name_H-M   'P 1'
#
loop_
_entity.id
_entity.type
_entity.pdbx_description
1 polymer ?
#
loop_
_entity_poly.entity_id
_entity_poly.type
_entity_poly.pdbx_seq_one_letter_code
_entity_poly.pdbx_strand_id
1 'polypeptide(L)'
;MILALDIDNTAITVGGFDEERIWFTSEVSTNYLRTAMEYAVMLKSILDIHRVDPAQIEGGIIASVVPGLNNTFKEVFRLLTDVNPFIVGPGLKTGVNISIGDPGELGAGLVVSAAAAQEKYEAPMIIIDLGTATTFSVMNRKKEFIGVVIYPGVLLSFNALTKNTAQLPQIPFDRPGKVIGDSSQASMQSGMFFGNAALIDGVIDRIEEELGEACTVVATGMERLCGHIIPYCRHRIRIDTDLPMAGLRSIYYRNTKRRK
;
A
#
# COMPACT_ATOMS: atom_id res chain seq x y z
N MET A 1 -1.47 0.30 23.25
CA MET A 1 -1.79 0.28 21.79
C MET A 1 -0.67 0.95 21.01
N ILE A 2 -0.41 0.49 19.79
CA ILE A 2 0.59 1.08 18.88
C ILE A 2 -0.15 1.81 17.76
N LEU A 3 0.23 3.06 17.49
CA LEU A 3 -0.30 3.85 16.38
C LEU A 3 0.61 3.71 15.18
N ALA A 4 0.05 3.36 14.03
CA ALA A 4 0.77 3.17 12.78
C ALA A 4 0.28 4.12 11.69
N LEU A 5 1.20 4.62 10.90
CA LEU A 5 0.91 5.45 9.73
C LEU A 5 1.62 4.85 8.50
N ASP A 6 0.85 4.67 7.43
CA ASP A 6 1.38 4.41 6.11
C ASP A 6 1.08 5.62 5.23
N ILE A 7 2.13 6.36 4.85
CA ILE A 7 2.03 7.68 4.21
C ILE A 7 2.39 7.55 2.74
N ASP A 8 1.36 7.50 1.90
CA ASP A 8 1.49 7.50 0.46
C ASP A 8 1.27 8.88 -0.15
N ASN A 9 1.58 9.01 -1.45
CA ASN A 9 1.41 10.26 -2.19
C ASN A 9 -0.03 10.76 -2.25
N THR A 10 -1.01 9.87 -2.17
CA THR A 10 -2.45 10.18 -2.34
C THR A 10 -3.23 10.06 -1.05
N ALA A 11 -2.89 9.10 -0.21
CA ALA A 11 -3.60 8.77 1.01
C ALA A 11 -2.63 8.48 2.16
N ILE A 12 -3.10 8.66 3.38
CA ILE A 12 -2.44 8.24 4.61
C ILE A 12 -3.36 7.26 5.31
N THR A 13 -2.90 6.04 5.47
CA THR A 13 -3.59 5.03 6.27
C THR A 13 -3.14 5.12 7.71
N VAL A 14 -4.09 5.35 8.60
CA VAL A 14 -3.90 5.41 10.05
C VAL A 14 -4.43 4.13 10.65
N GLY A 15 -3.63 3.40 11.42
CA GLY A 15 -4.04 2.17 12.07
C GLY A 15 -3.63 2.12 13.53
N GLY A 16 -4.44 1.42 14.33
CA GLY A 16 -4.12 1.06 15.70
C GLY A 16 -4.03 -0.45 15.85
N PHE A 17 -2.97 -0.95 16.49
CA PHE A 17 -2.80 -2.39 16.70
C PHE A 17 -2.15 -2.72 18.05
N ASP A 18 -2.25 -3.99 18.45
CA ASP A 18 -1.46 -4.60 19.51
C ASP A 18 -0.73 -5.86 18.98
N GLU A 19 -0.18 -6.70 19.88
CA GLU A 19 0.49 -7.95 19.49
C GLU A 19 -0.44 -8.94 18.79
N GLU A 20 -1.75 -8.91 19.10
CA GLU A 20 -2.71 -9.91 18.63
C GLU A 20 -3.41 -9.50 17.35
N ARG A 21 -3.84 -8.21 17.25
CA ARG A 21 -4.68 -7.76 16.14
C ARG A 21 -4.52 -6.30 15.77
N ILE A 22 -5.01 -5.97 14.58
CA ILE A 22 -5.31 -4.60 14.13
C ILE A 22 -6.70 -4.26 14.66
N TRP A 23 -6.82 -3.16 15.41
CA TRP A 23 -8.07 -2.72 16.03
C TRP A 23 -8.91 -1.86 15.09
N PHE A 24 -8.25 -1.01 14.32
CA PHE A 24 -8.88 -0.15 13.35
C PHE A 24 -7.90 0.25 12.26
N THR A 25 -8.45 0.63 11.10
CA THR A 25 -7.78 1.37 10.04
C THR A 25 -8.70 2.50 9.58
N SER A 26 -8.12 3.62 9.21
CA SER A 26 -8.83 4.76 8.62
C SER A 26 -7.93 5.42 7.60
N GLU A 27 -8.51 5.98 6.55
CA GLU A 27 -7.77 6.64 5.49
C GLU A 27 -8.11 8.13 5.43
N VAL A 28 -7.10 8.97 5.22
CA VAL A 28 -7.25 10.39 4.96
C VAL A 28 -6.38 10.80 3.77
N SER A 29 -6.78 11.85 3.06
CA SER A 29 -6.02 12.34 1.92
C SER A 29 -4.68 12.93 2.34
N THR A 30 -3.61 12.60 1.61
CA THR A 30 -2.31 13.26 1.75
C THR A 30 -2.38 14.69 1.23
N ASN A 31 -1.93 15.64 2.03
CA ASN A 31 -1.80 17.02 1.64
C ASN A 31 -0.47 17.60 2.14
N TYR A 32 0.42 17.90 1.22
CA TYR A 32 1.79 18.38 1.50
C TYR A 32 1.84 19.76 2.15
N LEU A 33 0.75 20.53 2.07
CA LEU A 33 0.66 21.90 2.60
C LEU A 33 0.11 21.96 4.02
N ARG A 34 -0.40 20.84 4.56
CA ARG A 34 -0.92 20.81 5.93
C ARG A 34 0.20 20.87 6.95
N THR A 35 -0.06 21.66 7.98
CA THR A 35 0.80 21.78 9.17
C THR A 35 0.67 20.54 10.08
N ALA A 36 1.63 20.36 10.97
CA ALA A 36 1.55 19.32 11.99
C ALA A 36 0.28 19.45 12.87
N MET A 37 -0.15 20.68 13.17
CA MET A 37 -1.37 20.92 13.96
C MET A 37 -2.63 20.46 13.24
N GLU A 38 -2.76 20.73 11.93
CA GLU A 38 -3.92 20.25 11.13
C GLU A 38 -3.98 18.74 11.08
N TYR A 39 -2.84 18.08 10.89
CA TYR A 39 -2.75 16.61 10.95
C TYR A 39 -3.03 16.08 12.36
N ALA A 40 -2.56 16.74 13.41
CA ALA A 40 -2.84 16.35 14.79
C ALA A 40 -4.34 16.40 15.10
N VAL A 41 -5.05 17.45 14.67
CA VAL A 41 -6.51 17.55 14.81
C VAL A 41 -7.21 16.41 14.05
N MET A 42 -6.77 16.09 12.83
CA MET A 42 -7.34 14.98 12.05
C MET A 42 -7.10 13.63 12.73
N LEU A 43 -5.87 13.35 13.17
CA LEU A 43 -5.55 12.11 13.87
C LEU A 43 -6.31 12.00 15.20
N LYS A 44 -6.41 13.08 15.95
CA LYS A 44 -7.22 13.13 17.19
C LYS A 44 -8.66 12.75 16.89
N SER A 45 -9.25 13.33 15.83
CA SER A 45 -10.63 13.01 15.42
C SER A 45 -10.80 11.53 15.04
N ILE A 46 -9.81 10.93 14.33
CA ILE A 46 -9.82 9.50 14.01
C ILE A 46 -9.79 8.67 15.29
N LEU A 47 -8.89 8.99 16.23
CA LEU A 47 -8.79 8.30 17.51
C LEU A 47 -10.09 8.39 18.29
N ASP A 48 -10.74 9.58 18.33
CA ASP A 48 -12.03 9.79 19.00
C ASP A 48 -13.16 8.94 18.36
N ILE A 49 -13.22 8.89 17.03
CA ILE A 49 -14.17 8.03 16.29
C ILE A 49 -14.01 6.57 16.69
N HIS A 50 -12.77 6.11 16.85
CA HIS A 50 -12.46 4.74 17.27
C HIS A 50 -12.42 4.56 18.81
N ARG A 51 -12.75 5.60 19.58
CA ARG A 51 -12.78 5.60 21.05
C ARG A 51 -11.43 5.26 21.68
N VAL A 52 -10.37 5.75 21.06
CA VAL A 52 -8.98 5.57 21.54
C VAL A 52 -8.52 6.86 22.20
N ASP A 53 -8.15 6.78 23.46
CA ASP A 53 -7.50 7.88 24.17
C ASP A 53 -6.03 7.95 23.73
N PRO A 54 -5.53 9.11 23.26
CA PRO A 54 -4.10 9.28 22.94
C PRO A 54 -3.14 8.84 24.05
N ALA A 55 -3.53 8.98 25.32
CA ALA A 55 -2.75 8.52 26.46
C ALA A 55 -2.54 6.99 26.52
N GLN A 56 -3.35 6.22 25.80
CA GLN A 56 -3.20 4.76 25.68
C GLN A 56 -2.21 4.34 24.59
N ILE A 57 -1.65 5.28 23.83
CA ILE A 57 -0.69 5.00 22.77
C ILE A 57 0.69 4.87 23.40
N GLU A 58 1.24 3.66 23.36
CA GLU A 58 2.52 3.28 23.99
C GLU A 58 3.69 3.26 22.99
N GLY A 59 3.38 3.35 21.71
CA GLY A 59 4.38 3.31 20.65
C GLY A 59 3.83 3.77 19.30
N GLY A 60 4.74 4.02 18.38
CA GLY A 60 4.38 4.46 17.03
C GLY A 60 5.32 3.94 15.97
N ILE A 61 4.79 3.77 14.75
CA ILE A 61 5.57 3.41 13.57
C ILE A 61 5.02 4.09 12.33
N ILE A 62 5.90 4.56 11.48
CA ILE A 62 5.57 5.26 10.22
C ILE A 62 6.31 4.60 9.07
N ALA A 63 5.59 4.15 8.05
CA ALA A 63 6.13 3.99 6.71
C ALA A 63 5.78 5.22 5.88
N SER A 64 6.68 5.67 5.03
CA SER A 64 6.42 6.86 4.21
C SER A 64 7.20 6.81 2.92
N VAL A 65 6.51 7.08 1.82
CA VAL A 65 7.11 7.40 0.52
C VAL A 65 7.11 8.91 0.24
N VAL A 66 6.79 9.71 1.27
CA VAL A 66 6.74 11.18 1.24
C VAL A 66 7.70 11.77 2.29
N PRO A 67 9.02 11.85 1.99
CA PRO A 67 10.03 12.26 2.97
C PRO A 67 9.74 13.61 3.62
N GLY A 68 9.13 14.55 2.89
CA GLY A 68 8.77 15.87 3.40
C GLY A 68 7.78 15.84 4.56
N LEU A 69 6.96 14.80 4.69
CA LEU A 69 5.99 14.66 5.78
C LEU A 69 6.55 13.93 7.01
N ASN A 70 7.73 13.30 6.93
CA ASN A 70 8.27 12.53 8.06
C ASN A 70 8.46 13.38 9.33
N ASN A 71 9.00 14.59 9.19
CA ASN A 71 9.18 15.50 10.33
C ASN A 71 7.83 16.06 10.83
N THR A 72 6.91 16.34 9.92
CA THR A 72 5.55 16.76 10.26
C THR A 72 4.87 15.71 11.13
N PHE A 73 4.93 14.42 10.75
CA PHE A 73 4.28 13.37 11.54
C PHE A 73 5.03 13.00 12.82
N LYS A 74 6.35 13.18 12.90
CA LYS A 74 7.06 13.13 14.21
C LYS A 74 6.53 14.19 15.17
N GLU A 75 6.27 15.40 14.67
CA GLU A 75 5.68 16.45 15.48
C GLU A 75 4.23 16.15 15.85
N VAL A 76 3.43 15.59 14.94
CA VAL A 76 2.07 15.12 15.25
C VAL A 76 2.06 14.11 16.40
N PHE A 77 2.97 13.14 16.40
CA PHE A 77 3.10 12.20 17.51
C PHE A 77 3.42 12.93 18.82
N ARG A 78 4.35 13.90 18.79
CA ARG A 78 4.71 14.70 19.98
C ARG A 78 3.55 15.56 20.49
N LEU A 79 2.68 16.04 19.59
CA LEU A 79 1.51 16.85 19.96
C LEU A 79 0.38 16.02 20.60
N LEU A 80 0.25 14.75 20.19
CA LEU A 80 -0.84 13.89 20.61
C LEU A 80 -0.47 12.89 21.70
N THR A 81 0.80 12.50 21.75
CA THR A 81 1.32 11.41 22.60
C THR A 81 2.71 11.75 23.12
N ASP A 82 3.19 11.02 24.11
CA ASP A 82 4.59 11.11 24.55
C ASP A 82 5.51 10.12 23.81
N VAL A 83 5.10 9.66 22.63
CA VAL A 83 5.78 8.60 21.88
C VAL A 83 6.63 9.18 20.75
N ASN A 84 7.86 8.67 20.61
CA ASN A 84 8.68 8.89 19.43
C ASN A 84 8.54 7.70 18.47
N PRO A 85 7.92 7.86 17.29
CA PRO A 85 7.64 6.75 16.40
C PRO A 85 8.91 6.23 15.72
N PHE A 86 8.94 4.92 15.42
CA PHE A 86 9.89 4.37 14.45
C PHE A 86 9.56 4.87 13.05
N ILE A 87 10.58 5.13 12.24
CA ILE A 87 10.43 5.40 10.81
C ILE A 87 11.00 4.21 10.05
N VAL A 88 10.19 3.60 9.19
CA VAL A 88 10.64 2.50 8.34
C VAL A 88 11.66 3.02 7.33
N GLY A 89 12.85 2.46 7.37
CA GLY A 89 13.97 2.88 6.53
C GLY A 89 15.29 2.26 7.00
N PRO A 90 16.42 2.77 6.49
CA PRO A 90 17.74 2.26 6.86
C PRO A 90 17.95 2.23 8.37
N GLY A 91 18.44 1.09 8.86
CA GLY A 91 18.72 0.89 10.31
C GLY A 91 17.56 0.25 11.08
N LEU A 92 16.34 0.20 10.56
CA LEU A 92 15.24 -0.54 11.17
C LEU A 92 15.20 -1.98 10.64
N LYS A 93 15.02 -2.96 11.53
CA LYS A 93 14.96 -4.38 11.17
C LYS A 93 13.58 -4.72 10.60
N THR A 94 13.48 -4.80 9.29
CA THR A 94 12.23 -5.14 8.60
C THR A 94 11.95 -6.64 8.57
N GLY A 95 13.00 -7.47 8.66
CA GLY A 95 12.90 -8.92 8.50
C GLY A 95 12.84 -9.36 7.03
N VAL A 96 12.81 -8.43 6.10
CA VAL A 96 12.87 -8.72 4.66
C VAL A 96 14.34 -8.77 4.22
N ASN A 97 14.71 -9.85 3.54
CA ASN A 97 16.00 -9.94 2.87
C ASN A 97 15.88 -9.27 1.50
N ILE A 98 16.49 -8.09 1.35
CA ILE A 98 16.41 -7.29 0.12
C ILE A 98 17.66 -7.59 -0.72
N SER A 99 17.45 -8.18 -1.91
CA SER A 99 18.48 -8.61 -2.86
C SER A 99 18.32 -7.88 -4.19
N ILE A 100 18.36 -6.53 -4.13
CA ILE A 100 18.36 -5.63 -5.30
C ILE A 100 19.64 -4.80 -5.31
N GLY A 101 19.92 -4.11 -6.42
CA GLY A 101 21.16 -3.35 -6.60
C GLY A 101 21.38 -2.26 -5.55
N ASP A 102 20.37 -1.43 -5.28
CA ASP A 102 20.39 -0.42 -4.21
C ASP A 102 19.14 -0.57 -3.33
N PRO A 103 19.25 -1.19 -2.14
CA PRO A 103 18.15 -1.31 -1.19
C PRO A 103 17.58 0.04 -0.72
N GLY A 104 18.35 1.13 -0.82
CA GLY A 104 17.93 2.47 -0.40
C GLY A 104 16.89 3.11 -1.34
N GLU A 105 16.79 2.64 -2.59
CA GLU A 105 15.79 3.11 -3.55
C GLU A 105 14.41 2.46 -3.34
N LEU A 106 14.33 1.40 -2.51
CA LEU A 106 13.08 0.69 -2.31
C LEU A 106 12.14 1.48 -1.39
N GLY A 107 10.96 1.79 -1.90
CA GLY A 107 9.92 2.50 -1.13
C GLY A 107 9.51 1.74 0.14
N ALA A 108 9.33 2.46 1.24
CA ALA A 108 9.01 1.87 2.54
C ALA A 108 7.73 1.00 2.49
N GLY A 109 6.69 1.41 1.75
CA GLY A 109 5.44 0.66 1.59
C GLY A 109 5.65 -0.73 0.99
N LEU A 110 6.56 -0.86 -0.02
CA LEU A 110 6.87 -2.15 -0.64
C LEU A 110 7.53 -3.11 0.37
N VAL A 111 8.46 -2.58 1.18
CA VAL A 111 9.13 -3.36 2.23
C VAL A 111 8.15 -3.80 3.31
N VAL A 112 7.26 -2.91 3.71
CA VAL A 112 6.22 -3.18 4.72
C VAL A 112 5.27 -4.28 4.24
N SER A 113 4.75 -4.18 3.03
CA SER A 113 3.87 -5.21 2.44
C SER A 113 4.60 -6.55 2.30
N ALA A 114 5.88 -6.55 1.89
CA ALA A 114 6.70 -7.76 1.79
C ALA A 114 6.94 -8.39 3.17
N ALA A 115 7.13 -7.59 4.24
CA ALA A 115 7.32 -8.10 5.60
C ALA A 115 6.09 -8.88 6.09
N ALA A 116 4.87 -8.43 5.79
CA ALA A 116 3.65 -9.17 6.10
C ALA A 116 3.46 -10.38 5.20
N ALA A 117 3.67 -10.20 3.89
CA ALA A 117 3.41 -11.26 2.91
C ALA A 117 4.27 -12.50 3.15
N GLN A 118 5.56 -12.34 3.45
CA GLN A 118 6.45 -13.48 3.72
C GLN A 118 6.07 -14.30 4.98
N GLU A 119 5.32 -13.71 5.91
CA GLU A 119 4.82 -14.39 7.11
C GLU A 119 3.50 -15.14 6.83
N LYS A 120 2.68 -14.62 5.89
CA LYS A 120 1.34 -15.16 5.60
C LYS A 120 1.29 -16.12 4.42
N TYR A 121 2.21 -15.98 3.45
CA TYR A 121 2.12 -16.65 2.16
C TYR A 121 3.38 -17.44 1.82
N GLU A 122 3.19 -18.44 0.97
CA GLU A 122 4.28 -19.27 0.44
C GLU A 122 5.01 -18.56 -0.70
N ALA A 123 6.33 -18.73 -0.74
CA ALA A 123 7.20 -18.23 -1.80
C ALA A 123 7.44 -19.32 -2.88
N PRO A 124 7.70 -18.95 -4.15
CA PRO A 124 7.84 -17.58 -4.62
C PRO A 124 6.52 -16.84 -4.64
N MET A 125 6.57 -15.51 -4.54
CA MET A 125 5.35 -14.71 -4.51
C MET A 125 5.48 -13.39 -5.25
N ILE A 126 4.34 -12.92 -5.78
CA ILE A 126 4.15 -11.60 -6.36
C ILE A 126 3.16 -10.84 -5.48
N ILE A 127 3.57 -9.68 -4.99
CA ILE A 127 2.71 -8.77 -4.22
C ILE A 127 2.37 -7.61 -5.14
N ILE A 128 1.09 -7.51 -5.50
CA ILE A 128 0.56 -6.44 -6.35
C ILE A 128 0.00 -5.36 -5.45
N ASP A 129 0.46 -4.13 -5.59
CA ASP A 129 -0.14 -2.99 -4.92
C ASP A 129 -0.87 -2.11 -5.93
N LEU A 130 -2.18 -1.95 -5.74
CA LEU A 130 -3.04 -1.11 -6.57
C LEU A 130 -3.25 0.25 -5.89
N GLY A 131 -2.24 1.10 -6.00
CA GLY A 131 -2.19 2.44 -5.42
C GLY A 131 -2.08 3.56 -6.47
N THR A 132 -1.36 4.63 -6.11
CA THR A 132 -0.97 5.72 -7.03
C THR A 132 -0.17 5.18 -8.21
N ALA A 133 0.74 4.25 -7.96
CA ALA A 133 1.31 3.36 -8.94
C ALA A 133 0.71 1.95 -8.77
N THR A 134 0.72 1.16 -9.84
CA THR A 134 0.54 -0.30 -9.74
C THR A 134 1.92 -0.91 -9.69
N THR A 135 2.24 -1.61 -8.60
CA THR A 135 3.55 -2.24 -8.43
C THR A 135 3.42 -3.75 -8.30
N PHE A 136 4.45 -4.48 -8.74
CA PHE A 136 4.55 -5.94 -8.60
C PHE A 136 5.87 -6.24 -7.90
N SER A 137 5.84 -6.40 -6.60
CA SER A 137 6.99 -6.79 -5.79
C SER A 137 7.20 -8.28 -5.87
N VAL A 138 8.42 -8.71 -6.18
CA VAL A 138 8.73 -10.12 -6.40
C VAL A 138 9.63 -10.65 -5.29
N MET A 139 9.19 -11.74 -4.67
CA MET A 139 10.00 -12.50 -3.72
C MET A 139 10.25 -13.92 -4.27
N ASN A 140 11.52 -14.31 -4.33
CA ASN A 140 11.92 -15.62 -4.79
C ASN A 140 11.60 -16.73 -3.77
N ARG A 141 11.87 -18.00 -4.14
CA ARG A 141 11.65 -19.18 -3.29
C ARG A 141 12.36 -19.11 -1.92
N LYS A 142 13.45 -18.35 -1.81
CA LYS A 142 14.18 -18.13 -0.55
C LYS A 142 13.60 -17.00 0.30
N LYS A 143 12.47 -16.41 -0.13
CA LYS A 143 11.86 -15.21 0.47
C LYS A 143 12.78 -13.98 0.43
N GLU A 144 13.63 -13.89 -0.59
CA GLU A 144 14.42 -12.69 -0.87
C GLU A 144 13.61 -11.78 -1.79
N PHE A 145 13.53 -10.49 -1.46
CA PHE A 145 12.95 -9.47 -2.32
C PHE A 145 13.94 -9.17 -3.45
N ILE A 146 13.61 -9.59 -4.67
CA ILE A 146 14.55 -9.58 -5.81
C ILE A 146 14.28 -8.49 -6.83
N GLY A 147 13.13 -7.83 -6.77
CA GLY A 147 12.81 -6.76 -7.70
C GLY A 147 11.37 -6.30 -7.64
N VAL A 148 11.08 -5.28 -8.45
CA VAL A 148 9.75 -4.69 -8.57
C VAL A 148 9.49 -4.26 -10.01
N VAL A 149 8.26 -4.46 -10.50
CA VAL A 149 7.75 -3.81 -11.71
C VAL A 149 6.86 -2.67 -11.28
N ILE A 150 7.05 -1.48 -11.85
CA ILE A 150 6.28 -0.27 -11.53
C ILE A 150 5.55 0.18 -12.80
N TYR A 151 4.24 0.38 -12.68
CA TYR A 151 3.38 0.87 -13.76
C TYR A 151 2.49 2.02 -13.24
N PRO A 152 2.06 2.96 -14.08
CA PRO A 152 1.14 3.99 -13.65
C PRO A 152 -0.14 3.39 -13.07
N GLY A 153 -0.57 3.85 -11.89
CA GLY A 153 -1.77 3.33 -11.25
C GLY A 153 -3.04 3.57 -12.07
N VAL A 154 -4.06 2.77 -11.80
CA VAL A 154 -5.34 2.78 -12.56
C VAL A 154 -5.94 4.17 -12.63
N LEU A 155 -6.11 4.83 -11.48
CA LEU A 155 -6.71 6.17 -11.41
C LEU A 155 -5.80 7.25 -12.00
N LEU A 156 -4.48 7.11 -11.84
CA LEU A 156 -3.51 8.03 -12.42
C LEU A 156 -3.56 7.99 -13.94
N SER A 157 -3.53 6.79 -14.54
CA SER A 157 -3.62 6.57 -15.99
C SER A 157 -4.92 7.14 -16.55
N PHE A 158 -6.02 6.88 -15.85
CA PHE A 158 -7.33 7.33 -16.25
C PHE A 158 -7.46 8.85 -16.20
N ASN A 159 -7.00 9.48 -15.12
CA ASN A 159 -6.97 10.94 -14.99
C ASN A 159 -6.05 11.58 -16.04
N ALA A 160 -4.91 10.95 -16.36
CA ALA A 160 -4.04 11.42 -17.42
C ALA A 160 -4.73 11.39 -18.79
N LEU A 161 -5.47 10.31 -19.08
CA LEU A 161 -6.23 10.19 -20.32
C LEU A 161 -7.25 11.31 -20.47
N THR A 162 -8.08 11.57 -19.45
CA THR A 162 -9.10 12.62 -19.50
C THR A 162 -8.52 14.03 -19.55
N LYS A 163 -7.38 14.27 -18.86
CA LYS A 163 -6.73 15.60 -18.86
C LYS A 163 -6.03 15.95 -20.16
N ASN A 164 -5.52 14.94 -20.90
CA ASN A 164 -4.71 15.15 -22.07
C ASN A 164 -5.45 14.87 -23.39
N THR A 165 -6.77 14.69 -23.38
CA THR A 165 -7.59 14.51 -24.59
C THR A 165 -8.74 15.50 -24.60
N ALA A 166 -9.08 16.02 -25.80
CA ALA A 166 -10.10 17.03 -25.95
C ALA A 166 -11.54 16.48 -25.88
N GLN A 167 -11.74 15.18 -26.14
CA GLN A 167 -13.06 14.60 -26.32
C GLN A 167 -13.43 13.52 -25.30
N LEU A 168 -12.49 13.07 -24.45
CA LEU A 168 -12.77 12.05 -23.46
C LEU A 168 -13.21 12.70 -22.15
N PRO A 169 -14.49 12.49 -21.73
CA PRO A 169 -15.01 13.12 -20.52
C PRO A 169 -14.50 12.44 -19.25
N GLN A 170 -14.66 13.13 -18.12
CA GLN A 170 -14.63 12.43 -16.84
C GLN A 170 -15.84 11.48 -16.75
N ILE A 171 -15.58 10.25 -16.32
CA ILE A 171 -16.62 9.22 -16.20
C ILE A 171 -16.58 8.62 -14.78
N PRO A 172 -17.70 8.08 -14.30
CA PRO A 172 -17.73 7.36 -13.04
C PRO A 172 -16.92 6.05 -13.12
N PHE A 173 -16.38 5.64 -11.98
CA PHE A 173 -15.67 4.37 -11.81
C PHE A 173 -16.70 3.24 -11.61
N ASP A 174 -17.40 2.88 -12.71
CA ASP A 174 -18.43 1.85 -12.71
C ASP A 174 -18.01 0.66 -13.58
N ARG A 175 -18.49 -0.52 -13.21
CA ARG A 175 -18.16 -1.77 -13.90
C ARG A 175 -18.68 -1.75 -15.35
N PRO A 176 -17.85 -2.10 -16.34
CA PRO A 176 -18.28 -2.24 -17.72
C PRO A 176 -19.17 -3.48 -17.90
N GLY A 177 -20.19 -3.38 -18.74
CA GLY A 177 -21.05 -4.52 -19.07
C GLY A 177 -20.42 -5.50 -20.06
N LYS A 178 -19.48 -5.03 -20.89
CA LYS A 178 -18.83 -5.81 -21.97
C LYS A 178 -17.44 -5.22 -22.30
N VAL A 179 -16.61 -6.02 -22.95
CA VAL A 179 -15.25 -5.60 -23.35
C VAL A 179 -15.29 -4.57 -24.47
N ILE A 180 -16.12 -4.77 -25.48
CA ILE A 180 -16.24 -3.82 -26.60
C ILE A 180 -17.27 -2.76 -26.25
N GLY A 181 -16.81 -1.56 -25.89
CA GLY A 181 -17.67 -0.41 -25.60
C GLY A 181 -18.29 0.15 -26.88
N ASP A 182 -19.53 0.65 -26.78
CA ASP A 182 -20.28 1.28 -27.85
C ASP A 182 -20.48 2.79 -27.67
N SER A 183 -19.85 3.34 -26.66
CA SER A 183 -19.79 4.78 -26.37
C SER A 183 -18.41 5.12 -25.78
N SER A 184 -18.04 6.41 -25.79
CA SER A 184 -16.77 6.84 -25.17
C SER A 184 -16.69 6.42 -23.69
N GLN A 185 -17.78 6.60 -22.94
CA GLN A 185 -17.83 6.18 -21.53
C GLN A 185 -17.62 4.68 -21.38
N ALA A 186 -18.39 3.85 -22.10
CA ALA A 186 -18.29 2.38 -22.02
C ALA A 186 -16.91 1.87 -22.47
N SER A 187 -16.32 2.49 -23.50
CA SER A 187 -14.97 2.16 -23.98
C SER A 187 -13.90 2.50 -22.97
N MET A 188 -14.00 3.66 -22.31
CA MET A 188 -13.07 4.07 -21.24
C MET A 188 -13.20 3.19 -20.00
N GLN A 189 -14.43 2.86 -19.59
CA GLN A 189 -14.66 1.91 -18.47
C GLN A 189 -14.10 0.53 -18.81
N SER A 190 -14.32 0.03 -20.03
CA SER A 190 -13.75 -1.23 -20.50
C SER A 190 -12.22 -1.24 -20.41
N GLY A 191 -11.55 -0.19 -20.91
CA GLY A 191 -10.09 -0.05 -20.81
C GLY A 191 -9.60 0.01 -19.37
N MET A 192 -10.32 0.69 -18.49
CA MET A 192 -9.99 0.80 -17.08
C MET A 192 -10.04 -0.55 -16.37
N PHE A 193 -11.04 -1.37 -16.61
CA PHE A 193 -11.23 -2.65 -15.92
C PHE A 193 -10.54 -3.80 -16.64
N PHE A 194 -10.93 -4.11 -17.85
CA PHE A 194 -10.36 -5.24 -18.60
C PHE A 194 -8.92 -4.99 -19.05
N GLY A 195 -8.58 -3.73 -19.39
CA GLY A 195 -7.22 -3.37 -19.75
C GLY A 195 -6.24 -3.54 -18.59
N ASN A 196 -6.60 -3.09 -17.38
CA ASN A 196 -5.75 -3.28 -16.20
C ASN A 196 -5.71 -4.75 -15.75
N ALA A 197 -6.82 -5.50 -15.84
CA ALA A 197 -6.80 -6.93 -15.55
C ALA A 197 -5.87 -7.69 -16.52
N ALA A 198 -5.93 -7.40 -17.83
CA ALA A 198 -5.05 -8.00 -18.81
C ALA A 198 -3.58 -7.61 -18.62
N LEU A 199 -3.31 -6.37 -18.18
CA LEU A 199 -1.97 -5.92 -17.80
C LEU A 199 -1.45 -6.73 -16.61
N ILE A 200 -2.27 -6.88 -15.56
CA ILE A 200 -1.89 -7.64 -14.36
C ILE A 200 -1.57 -9.08 -14.75
N ASP A 201 -2.46 -9.75 -15.48
CA ASP A 201 -2.24 -11.13 -15.94
C ASP A 201 -0.95 -11.24 -16.77
N GLY A 202 -0.77 -10.34 -17.74
CA GLY A 202 0.41 -10.37 -18.60
C GLY A 202 1.72 -10.04 -17.90
N VAL A 203 1.72 -9.29 -16.78
CA VAL A 203 2.93 -9.07 -15.96
C VAL A 203 3.22 -10.28 -15.10
N ILE A 204 2.18 -10.92 -14.52
CA ILE A 204 2.35 -12.17 -13.76
C ILE A 204 2.97 -13.24 -14.65
N ASP A 205 2.43 -13.46 -15.86
CA ASP A 205 2.95 -14.45 -16.82
C ASP A 205 4.45 -14.25 -17.08
N ARG A 206 4.89 -13.01 -17.29
CA ARG A 206 6.30 -12.68 -17.57
C ARG A 206 7.21 -12.88 -16.36
N ILE A 207 6.71 -12.56 -15.16
CA ILE A 207 7.48 -12.80 -13.92
C ILE A 207 7.63 -14.30 -13.68
N GLU A 208 6.57 -15.08 -13.85
CA GLU A 208 6.61 -16.55 -13.69
C GLU A 208 7.50 -17.22 -14.75
N GLU A 209 7.46 -16.70 -15.98
CA GLU A 209 8.36 -17.16 -17.06
C GLU A 209 9.83 -16.87 -16.71
N GLU A 210 10.16 -15.68 -16.20
CA GLU A 210 11.52 -15.30 -15.79
C GLU A 210 12.01 -16.12 -14.59
N LEU A 211 11.13 -16.42 -13.63
CA LEU A 211 11.45 -17.24 -12.46
C LEU A 211 11.50 -18.73 -12.80
N GLY A 212 10.86 -19.17 -13.88
CA GLY A 212 10.70 -20.56 -14.27
C GLY A 212 9.75 -21.36 -13.37
N GLU A 213 8.91 -20.69 -12.59
CA GLU A 213 7.97 -21.33 -11.66
C GLU A 213 6.75 -20.44 -11.36
N ALA A 214 5.63 -21.08 -10.99
CA ALA A 214 4.40 -20.40 -10.60
C ALA A 214 4.55 -19.74 -9.21
N CYS A 215 3.90 -18.57 -9.06
CA CYS A 215 3.96 -17.76 -7.86
C CYS A 215 2.63 -17.78 -7.08
N THR A 216 2.74 -17.60 -5.76
CA THR A 216 1.59 -17.12 -4.99
C THR A 216 1.38 -15.64 -5.30
N VAL A 217 0.18 -15.27 -5.77
CA VAL A 217 -0.12 -13.88 -6.13
C VAL A 217 -1.08 -13.28 -5.12
N VAL A 218 -0.68 -12.13 -4.54
CA VAL A 218 -1.46 -11.40 -3.55
C VAL A 218 -1.60 -9.95 -3.99
N ALA A 219 -2.82 -9.40 -3.91
CA ALA A 219 -3.11 -8.00 -4.20
C ALA A 219 -3.44 -7.24 -2.93
N THR A 220 -2.88 -6.04 -2.81
CA THR A 220 -3.12 -5.07 -1.75
C THR A 220 -3.32 -3.66 -2.34
N GLY A 221 -3.39 -2.63 -1.52
CA GLY A 221 -3.61 -1.25 -1.91
C GLY A 221 -5.07 -0.82 -1.72
N MET A 222 -5.55 0.07 -2.58
CA MET A 222 -6.92 0.59 -2.46
C MET A 222 -7.96 -0.53 -2.58
N GLU A 223 -8.74 -0.76 -1.51
CA GLU A 223 -9.78 -1.80 -1.46
C GLU A 223 -10.73 -1.73 -2.67
N ARG A 224 -11.14 -0.51 -3.04
CA ARG A 224 -12.01 -0.28 -4.20
C ARG A 224 -11.37 -0.77 -5.50
N LEU A 225 -10.07 -0.56 -5.71
CA LEU A 225 -9.38 -1.03 -6.93
C LEU A 225 -9.23 -2.55 -6.90
N CYS A 226 -8.79 -3.11 -5.79
CA CYS A 226 -8.68 -4.56 -5.63
C CYS A 226 -10.02 -5.26 -5.88
N GLY A 227 -11.10 -4.79 -5.25
CA GLY A 227 -12.44 -5.38 -5.41
C GLY A 227 -13.07 -5.22 -6.79
N HIS A 228 -12.57 -4.30 -7.61
CA HIS A 228 -13.14 -4.04 -8.93
C HIS A 228 -12.27 -4.53 -10.09
N ILE A 229 -10.96 -4.59 -9.96
CA ILE A 229 -10.05 -5.00 -11.05
C ILE A 229 -9.71 -6.49 -10.95
N ILE A 230 -9.33 -6.97 -9.77
CA ILE A 230 -8.88 -8.35 -9.56
C ILE A 230 -9.90 -9.41 -10.03
N PRO A 231 -11.22 -9.24 -9.84
CA PRO A 231 -12.21 -10.20 -10.34
C PRO A 231 -12.22 -10.41 -11.86
N TYR A 232 -11.60 -9.52 -12.64
CA TYR A 232 -11.49 -9.65 -14.10
C TYR A 232 -10.16 -10.29 -14.54
N CYS A 233 -9.22 -10.52 -13.60
CA CYS A 233 -7.97 -11.24 -13.87
C CYS A 233 -8.25 -12.73 -14.09
N ARG A 234 -7.40 -13.37 -14.90
CA ARG A 234 -7.41 -14.83 -15.16
C ARG A 234 -6.64 -15.61 -14.11
N HIS A 235 -5.58 -14.98 -13.57
CA HIS A 235 -4.80 -15.56 -12.49
C HIS A 235 -5.61 -15.61 -11.19
N ARG A 236 -5.32 -16.61 -10.35
CA ARG A 236 -5.86 -16.69 -9.01
C ARG A 236 -5.09 -15.75 -8.09
N ILE A 237 -5.66 -14.59 -7.80
CA ILE A 237 -5.08 -13.54 -6.98
C ILE A 237 -5.83 -13.45 -5.66
N ARG A 238 -5.12 -13.50 -4.54
CA ARG A 238 -5.68 -13.29 -3.20
C ARG A 238 -5.69 -11.80 -2.89
N ILE A 239 -6.82 -11.27 -2.42
CA ILE A 239 -6.90 -9.87 -1.97
C ILE A 239 -6.62 -9.84 -0.48
N ASP A 240 -5.64 -9.06 -0.05
CA ASP A 240 -5.27 -8.80 1.35
C ASP A 240 -4.88 -7.33 1.52
N THR A 241 -5.87 -6.49 1.76
CA THR A 241 -5.70 -5.04 1.92
C THR A 241 -5.09 -4.66 3.27
N ASP A 242 -4.98 -5.62 4.21
CA ASP A 242 -4.38 -5.40 5.52
C ASP A 242 -2.84 -5.57 5.51
N LEU A 243 -2.23 -5.98 4.39
CA LEU A 243 -0.79 -6.21 4.32
C LEU A 243 0.06 -5.03 4.84
N PRO A 244 -0.20 -3.76 4.49
CA PRO A 244 0.59 -2.64 4.99
C PRO A 244 0.55 -2.55 6.52
N MET A 245 -0.64 -2.61 7.12
CA MET A 245 -0.78 -2.54 8.58
C MET A 245 -0.21 -3.77 9.29
N ALA A 246 -0.39 -4.95 8.72
CA ALA A 246 0.21 -6.19 9.24
C ALA A 246 1.74 -6.14 9.19
N GLY A 247 2.30 -5.57 8.13
CA GLY A 247 3.74 -5.37 7.99
C GLY A 247 4.32 -4.37 8.99
N LEU A 248 3.65 -3.22 9.17
CA LEU A 248 4.03 -2.25 10.20
C LEU A 248 4.01 -2.89 11.59
N ARG A 249 3.00 -3.71 11.91
CA ARG A 249 2.92 -4.46 13.16
C ARG A 249 4.11 -5.42 13.31
N SER A 250 4.39 -6.23 12.31
CA SER A 250 5.52 -7.18 12.33
C SER A 250 6.85 -6.45 12.57
N ILE A 251 7.11 -5.37 11.80
CA ILE A 251 8.32 -4.57 11.92
C ILE A 251 8.42 -3.93 13.30
N TYR A 252 7.34 -3.35 13.83
CA TYR A 252 7.33 -2.73 15.15
C TYR A 252 7.78 -3.72 16.24
N TYR A 253 7.13 -4.88 16.33
CA TYR A 253 7.46 -5.87 17.38
C TYR A 253 8.82 -6.52 17.18
N ARG A 254 9.33 -6.63 15.96
CA ARG A 254 10.70 -7.09 15.68
C ARG A 254 11.76 -6.16 16.24
N ASN A 255 11.45 -4.88 16.38
CA ASN A 255 12.39 -3.86 16.90
C ASN A 255 12.21 -3.58 18.40
N THR A 256 11.07 -3.93 19.00
CA THR A 256 10.81 -3.72 20.42
C THR A 256 11.16 -4.94 21.29
N LYS A 257 10.94 -6.17 20.80
CA LYS A 257 11.22 -7.42 21.57
C LYS A 257 12.70 -7.67 21.91
N ARG A 258 13.65 -6.90 21.38
CA ARG A 258 15.09 -7.00 21.68
C ARG A 258 15.59 -6.03 22.77
N ARG A 259 14.72 -5.20 23.33
CA ARG A 259 15.09 -4.28 24.44
C ARG A 259 14.79 -4.83 25.83
N LYS A 260 14.31 -6.08 25.93
CA LYS A 260 14.21 -6.86 27.16
C LYS A 260 15.34 -7.91 27.13
#